data_210f82fa07acc595af40ad6c3ce92eae
#
_entry.id   210f82fa07acc595af40ad6c3ce92eae
#
_cell.length_a   1.000
_cell.length_b   1.000
_cell.length_c   1.000
_cell.angle_alpha   90.00
_cell.angle_beta   90.00
_cell.angle_gamma   90.00
#
_symmetry.space_group_name_H-M   'P 1'
#
loop_
_entity.id
_entity.type
_entity.pdbx_description
1 polymer ?
#
loop_
_entity_poly.entity_id
_entity_poly.type
_entity_poly.pdbx_seq_one_letter_code
_entity_poly.pdbx_strand_id
1 'polypeptide(L)'
;MRKTILILTMILATVSDIVAQDKIVNPEITYAGNPRSVTIGGLNVSGIEGYEDYMLLSISGLAVGQEIQLPGPEITEAVKRYWKHGLFSDVTIAADSLVGDNVYLHIYLKARPRVSTINYIGIKKSEREDMEQKLGLLKGAQITPNMIARAKTLAKKYFDDKGFNNAEINIRQRDDVAEKNKVILDVDIDKKDKMKIHQITIEGNKNLSLKKIKGGLFKKGALSKTNEAGKLYSFFKAKKYTPERYKTDKQNLIDKYNELGYRDAVIVADSISPYDDKHVNVYIKVDEGQKYYVRNIKWVGNTVYNTDQLSAILGMEKGDVYNQKLIHKRLSEDEDAVGNMYWNHGYIFYRLDPTEVNIVGDS
;
A
#
# COMPACT_ATOMS: atom_id res chain seq x y z
N MET A 1 -79.70 55.35 -15.41
CA MET A 1 -78.85 54.91 -14.33
C MET A 1 -78.88 53.41 -13.98
N ARG A 2 -79.80 52.60 -14.53
CA ARG A 2 -79.94 51.15 -14.20
C ARG A 2 -79.13 50.20 -15.14
N LYS A 3 -78.69 50.67 -16.28
CA LYS A 3 -77.94 49.84 -17.27
C LYS A 3 -76.43 49.90 -17.13
N THR A 4 -75.87 50.91 -16.48
CA THR A 4 -74.42 51.06 -16.22
C THR A 4 -73.94 50.33 -14.99
N ILE A 5 -74.84 50.01 -14.04
CA ILE A 5 -74.48 49.22 -12.86
C ILE A 5 -74.37 47.72 -13.16
N LEU A 6 -75.08 47.23 -14.20
CA LEU A 6 -75.01 45.79 -14.57
C LEU A 6 -73.78 45.40 -15.31
N ILE A 7 -73.09 46.34 -15.99
CA ILE A 7 -71.85 46.10 -16.74
C ILE A 7 -70.67 46.15 -15.76
N LEU A 8 -70.75 46.97 -14.71
CA LEU A 8 -69.64 47.05 -13.73
C LEU A 8 -69.63 45.86 -12.79
N THR A 9 -70.75 45.19 -12.52
CA THR A 9 -70.78 43.92 -11.74
C THR A 9 -70.33 42.71 -12.55
N MET A 10 -70.38 42.75 -13.87
CA MET A 10 -69.97 41.63 -14.72
C MET A 10 -68.42 41.68 -15.04
N ILE A 11 -67.80 42.82 -14.88
CA ILE A 11 -66.32 42.93 -15.02
C ILE A 11 -65.60 42.60 -13.72
N LEU A 12 -66.29 42.62 -12.56
CA LEU A 12 -65.65 42.24 -11.25
C LEU A 12 -65.73 40.75 -10.93
N ALA A 13 -66.37 39.93 -11.79
CA ALA A 13 -66.56 38.49 -11.59
C ALA A 13 -65.56 37.63 -12.40
N THR A 14 -64.59 38.25 -13.14
CA THR A 14 -63.58 37.49 -13.93
C THR A 14 -62.16 37.60 -13.44
N VAL A 15 -61.93 38.06 -12.21
CA VAL A 15 -60.59 38.11 -11.61
C VAL A 15 -60.62 37.43 -10.24
N SER A 16 -60.71 36.12 -10.24
CA SER A 16 -60.30 35.33 -9.05
C SER A 16 -60.25 33.83 -9.34
N ASP A 17 -59.49 33.44 -10.36
CA ASP A 17 -58.88 32.13 -10.32
C ASP A 17 -57.35 32.36 -10.19
N ILE A 18 -56.97 32.97 -9.06
CA ILE A 18 -55.62 32.74 -8.52
C ILE A 18 -55.72 31.34 -7.91
N VAL A 19 -55.44 30.33 -8.72
CA VAL A 19 -55.20 28.98 -8.22
C VAL A 19 -54.02 29.12 -7.25
N ALA A 20 -54.32 29.14 -5.95
CA ALA A 20 -53.31 28.98 -4.93
C ALA A 20 -52.67 27.61 -5.18
N GLN A 21 -51.48 27.59 -5.77
CA GLN A 21 -50.75 26.36 -5.93
C GLN A 21 -50.49 25.80 -4.52
N ASP A 22 -50.97 24.59 -4.25
CA ASP A 22 -50.77 23.92 -2.98
C ASP A 22 -49.30 23.75 -2.75
N LYS A 23 -48.79 24.40 -1.69
CA LYS A 23 -47.40 24.26 -1.24
C LYS A 23 -47.29 23.06 -0.32
N ILE A 24 -46.67 22.01 -0.78
CA ILE A 24 -46.32 20.84 0.04
C ILE A 24 -44.97 21.10 0.67
N VAL A 25 -44.89 21.11 2.00
CA VAL A 25 -43.65 21.28 2.76
C VAL A 25 -43.12 19.89 3.13
N ASN A 26 -41.83 19.69 2.98
CA ASN A 26 -41.12 18.40 3.20
C ASN A 26 -41.81 17.24 2.47
N PRO A 27 -41.95 17.28 1.13
CA PRO A 27 -42.62 16.22 0.39
C PRO A 27 -41.88 14.90 0.58
N GLU A 28 -42.64 13.85 0.89
CA GLU A 28 -42.07 12.50 0.96
C GLU A 28 -41.82 11.98 -0.45
N ILE A 29 -40.55 11.77 -0.79
CA ILE A 29 -40.12 11.25 -2.09
C ILE A 29 -39.93 9.75 -1.97
N THR A 30 -40.85 8.98 -2.52
CA THR A 30 -40.80 7.51 -2.46
C THR A 30 -40.13 6.96 -3.72
N TYR A 31 -39.03 6.23 -3.55
CA TYR A 31 -38.29 5.58 -4.65
C TYR A 31 -39.04 4.38 -5.26
N ALA A 32 -40.11 3.91 -4.63
CA ALA A 32 -40.94 2.81 -5.12
C ALA A 32 -42.02 3.26 -6.12
N GLY A 33 -42.19 4.57 -6.34
CA GLY A 33 -43.20 5.13 -7.26
C GLY A 33 -42.63 5.45 -8.65
N ASN A 34 -43.53 5.84 -9.58
CA ASN A 34 -43.09 6.35 -10.87
C ASN A 34 -42.41 7.72 -10.71
N PRO A 35 -41.27 7.97 -11.39
CA PRO A 35 -40.64 9.27 -11.37
C PRO A 35 -41.61 10.37 -11.87
N ARG A 36 -41.61 11.50 -11.16
CA ARG A 36 -42.35 12.69 -11.54
C ARG A 36 -41.37 13.71 -12.14
N SER A 37 -41.72 14.27 -13.31
CA SER A 37 -40.97 15.39 -13.87
C SER A 37 -41.34 16.68 -13.11
N VAL A 38 -40.29 17.40 -12.65
CA VAL A 38 -40.42 18.64 -11.90
C VAL A 38 -39.34 19.63 -12.33
N THR A 39 -39.59 20.92 -12.17
CA THR A 39 -38.62 21.97 -12.42
C THR A 39 -38.01 22.44 -11.10
N ILE A 40 -36.66 22.64 -11.08
CA ILE A 40 -35.98 23.20 -9.91
C ILE A 40 -36.37 24.68 -9.77
N GLY A 41 -37.23 25.01 -8.82
CA GLY A 41 -37.67 26.37 -8.51
C GLY A 41 -36.66 27.14 -7.62
N GLY A 42 -35.84 26.43 -6.88
CA GLY A 42 -34.79 27.02 -6.02
C GLY A 42 -33.79 25.98 -5.51
N LEU A 43 -32.60 26.43 -5.26
CA LEU A 43 -31.48 25.63 -4.73
C LEU A 43 -30.85 26.37 -3.54
N ASN A 44 -30.76 25.71 -2.40
CA ASN A 44 -30.07 26.19 -1.23
C ASN A 44 -29.00 25.22 -0.81
N VAL A 45 -27.96 25.71 -0.15
CA VAL A 45 -26.89 24.88 0.42
C VAL A 45 -26.57 25.34 1.84
N SER A 46 -26.23 24.39 2.71
CA SER A 46 -25.83 24.69 4.09
C SER A 46 -24.90 23.61 4.66
N GLY A 47 -24.37 23.89 5.87
CA GLY A 47 -23.58 22.93 6.64
C GLY A 47 -22.06 23.11 6.54
N ILE A 48 -21.56 24.03 5.71
CA ILE A 48 -20.13 24.34 5.58
C ILE A 48 -19.91 25.85 5.70
N GLU A 49 -19.00 26.23 6.58
CA GLU A 49 -18.55 27.61 6.74
C GLU A 49 -17.30 27.88 5.89
N GLY A 50 -17.13 29.13 5.41
CA GLY A 50 -15.93 29.59 4.69
C GLY A 50 -15.91 29.29 3.19
N TYR A 51 -17.04 28.91 2.62
CA TYR A 51 -17.24 28.78 1.17
C TYR A 51 -18.47 29.59 0.75
N GLU A 52 -18.40 30.22 -0.42
CA GLU A 52 -19.54 30.91 -1.00
C GLU A 52 -20.56 29.91 -1.53
N ASP A 53 -21.85 30.13 -1.26
CA ASP A 53 -22.93 29.21 -1.64
C ASP A 53 -22.93 28.86 -3.13
N TYR A 54 -22.68 29.84 -4.00
CA TYR A 54 -22.65 29.62 -5.44
C TYR A 54 -21.55 28.62 -5.86
N MET A 55 -20.41 28.62 -5.18
CA MET A 55 -19.32 27.65 -5.43
C MET A 55 -19.75 26.24 -5.04
N LEU A 56 -20.36 26.11 -3.87
CA LEU A 56 -20.87 24.82 -3.40
C LEU A 56 -21.98 24.30 -4.33
N LEU A 57 -22.94 25.14 -4.71
CA LEU A 57 -24.02 24.78 -5.63
C LEU A 57 -23.51 24.35 -6.99
N SER A 58 -22.46 25.01 -7.52
CA SER A 58 -21.89 24.68 -8.84
C SER A 58 -21.35 23.25 -8.91
N ILE A 59 -20.88 22.69 -7.79
CA ILE A 59 -20.40 21.29 -7.72
C ILE A 59 -21.53 20.31 -8.02
N SER A 60 -22.77 20.60 -7.60
CA SER A 60 -23.92 19.73 -7.85
C SER A 60 -24.20 19.53 -9.34
N GLY A 61 -23.94 20.57 -10.15
CA GLY A 61 -24.33 20.64 -11.55
C GLY A 61 -25.83 20.73 -11.74
N LEU A 62 -26.61 21.06 -10.68
CA LEU A 62 -28.01 21.40 -10.75
C LEU A 62 -28.17 22.91 -10.92
N ALA A 63 -29.21 23.33 -11.64
CA ALA A 63 -29.50 24.73 -11.87
C ALA A 63 -31.00 25.04 -11.67
N VAL A 64 -31.30 26.25 -11.18
CA VAL A 64 -32.67 26.75 -11.12
C VAL A 64 -33.23 26.84 -12.54
N GLY A 65 -34.47 26.39 -12.73
CA GLY A 65 -35.13 26.29 -14.05
C GLY A 65 -34.83 24.96 -14.79
N GLN A 66 -33.97 24.11 -14.26
CA GLN A 66 -33.71 22.79 -14.84
C GLN A 66 -34.86 21.84 -14.57
N GLU A 67 -35.31 21.12 -15.59
CA GLU A 67 -36.24 20.01 -15.46
C GLU A 67 -35.50 18.74 -15.04
N ILE A 68 -36.00 18.06 -14.01
CA ILE A 68 -35.41 16.83 -13.44
C ILE A 68 -36.50 15.83 -13.14
N GLN A 69 -36.13 14.58 -12.94
CA GLN A 69 -37.03 13.54 -12.42
C GLN A 69 -36.84 13.33 -10.92
N LEU A 70 -37.91 13.21 -10.17
CA LEU A 70 -37.91 12.87 -8.75
C LEU A 70 -38.78 11.62 -8.47
N PRO A 71 -38.13 10.55 -7.93
CA PRO A 71 -36.68 10.31 -7.82
C PRO A 71 -36.05 10.12 -9.20
N GLY A 72 -34.79 10.58 -9.35
CA GLY A 72 -34.15 10.55 -10.66
C GLY A 72 -32.61 10.50 -10.61
N PRO A 73 -31.98 10.27 -11.78
CA PRO A 73 -30.55 10.18 -11.91
C PRO A 73 -29.83 11.50 -11.62
N GLU A 74 -30.49 12.66 -11.86
CA GLU A 74 -29.88 13.99 -11.71
C GLU A 74 -29.43 14.22 -10.27
N ILE A 75 -30.24 13.86 -9.29
CA ILE A 75 -29.90 13.96 -7.85
C ILE A 75 -28.79 12.99 -7.50
N THR A 76 -28.84 11.77 -8.02
CA THR A 76 -27.80 10.76 -7.79
C THR A 76 -26.45 11.23 -8.33
N GLU A 77 -26.42 11.81 -9.52
CA GLU A 77 -25.20 12.34 -10.12
C GLU A 77 -24.68 13.59 -9.38
N ALA A 78 -25.57 14.45 -8.88
CA ALA A 78 -25.18 15.58 -8.04
C ALA A 78 -24.46 15.09 -6.75
N VAL A 79 -25.03 14.09 -6.06
CA VAL A 79 -24.39 13.47 -4.90
C VAL A 79 -23.04 12.87 -5.25
N LYS A 80 -22.93 12.13 -6.36
CA LYS A 80 -21.65 11.56 -6.83
C LYS A 80 -20.60 12.62 -7.11
N ARG A 81 -20.97 13.78 -7.68
CA ARG A 81 -20.06 14.91 -7.92
C ARG A 81 -19.47 15.44 -6.63
N TYR A 82 -20.27 15.64 -5.58
CA TYR A 82 -19.78 16.04 -4.26
C TYR A 82 -18.80 14.99 -3.67
N TRP A 83 -19.14 13.70 -3.76
CA TRP A 83 -18.27 12.64 -3.28
C TRP A 83 -16.93 12.60 -4.04
N LYS A 84 -16.96 12.82 -5.36
CA LYS A 84 -15.75 12.86 -6.19
C LYS A 84 -14.82 14.01 -5.82
N HIS A 85 -15.35 15.12 -5.36
CA HIS A 85 -14.58 16.26 -4.88
C HIS A 85 -13.74 15.93 -3.63
N GLY A 86 -14.17 14.97 -2.83
CA GLY A 86 -13.42 14.47 -1.67
C GLY A 86 -13.42 15.40 -0.45
N LEU A 87 -14.02 16.59 -0.54
CA LEU A 87 -14.05 17.60 0.54
C LEU A 87 -15.10 17.30 1.62
N PHE A 88 -16.08 16.47 1.32
CA PHE A 88 -17.27 16.24 2.13
C PHE A 88 -17.22 14.87 2.79
N SER A 89 -17.69 14.80 4.03
CA SER A 89 -17.89 13.55 4.79
C SER A 89 -19.32 13.06 4.68
N ASP A 90 -20.27 13.97 4.41
CA ASP A 90 -21.66 13.64 4.19
C ASP A 90 -22.31 14.64 3.21
N VAL A 91 -23.26 14.14 2.41
CA VAL A 91 -24.02 14.90 1.40
C VAL A 91 -25.45 14.40 1.40
N THR A 92 -26.37 15.27 1.74
CA THR A 92 -27.82 15.00 1.70
C THR A 92 -28.49 16.04 0.83
N ILE A 93 -29.33 15.62 -0.14
CA ILE A 93 -30.15 16.52 -0.94
C ILE A 93 -31.61 16.22 -0.58
N ALA A 94 -32.28 17.22 -0.02
CA ALA A 94 -33.66 17.12 0.39
C ALA A 94 -34.54 18.06 -0.43
N ALA A 95 -35.80 17.71 -0.61
CA ALA A 95 -36.81 18.62 -1.14
C ALA A 95 -37.48 19.34 0.02
N ASP A 96 -37.22 20.65 0.18
CA ASP A 96 -37.83 21.46 1.22
C ASP A 96 -39.32 21.73 0.93
N SER A 97 -39.64 21.93 -0.32
CA SER A 97 -41.06 22.15 -0.70
C SER A 97 -41.29 21.86 -2.18
N LEU A 98 -42.56 21.58 -2.51
CA LEU A 98 -43.06 21.43 -3.85
C LEU A 98 -44.23 22.40 -4.02
N VAL A 99 -44.18 23.27 -5.04
CA VAL A 99 -45.24 24.22 -5.37
C VAL A 99 -45.65 24.01 -6.83
N GLY A 100 -46.74 23.34 -7.05
CA GLY A 100 -47.14 22.85 -8.38
C GLY A 100 -46.09 21.85 -8.89
N ASP A 101 -45.42 22.17 -10.02
CA ASP A 101 -44.35 21.37 -10.60
C ASP A 101 -42.97 21.92 -10.28
N ASN A 102 -42.84 22.92 -9.39
CA ASN A 102 -41.59 23.49 -8.97
C ASN A 102 -41.14 22.88 -7.65
N VAL A 103 -39.92 22.26 -7.63
CA VAL A 103 -39.27 21.73 -6.42
C VAL A 103 -38.20 22.70 -5.93
N TYR A 104 -38.19 22.91 -4.62
CA TYR A 104 -37.14 23.65 -3.94
C TYR A 104 -36.24 22.69 -3.19
N LEU A 105 -34.98 22.61 -3.60
CA LEU A 105 -34.01 21.65 -3.08
C LEU A 105 -33.05 22.31 -2.08
N HIS A 106 -32.74 21.59 -1.01
CA HIS A 106 -31.73 21.96 -0.06
C HIS A 106 -30.62 20.91 -0.01
N ILE A 107 -29.39 21.35 -0.17
CA ILE A 107 -28.18 20.52 -0.15
C ILE A 107 -27.50 20.72 1.19
N TYR A 108 -27.51 19.68 2.01
CA TYR A 108 -26.80 19.64 3.30
C TYR A 108 -25.45 19.00 3.10
N LEU A 109 -24.38 19.75 3.39
CA LEU A 109 -23.00 19.29 3.23
C LEU A 109 -22.32 19.25 4.59
N LYS A 110 -21.55 18.21 4.85
CA LYS A 110 -20.66 18.12 6.00
C LYS A 110 -19.22 18.03 5.53
N ALA A 111 -18.39 18.99 5.95
CA ALA A 111 -16.96 18.98 5.60
C ALA A 111 -16.25 17.79 6.24
N ARG A 112 -15.24 17.23 5.56
CA ARG A 112 -14.35 16.27 6.18
C ARG A 112 -13.51 16.95 7.24
N PRO A 113 -13.44 16.38 8.44
CA PRO A 113 -12.62 16.97 9.51
C PRO A 113 -11.14 16.94 9.13
N ARG A 114 -10.40 17.89 9.69
CA ARG A 114 -8.95 17.98 9.56
C ARG A 114 -8.26 17.51 10.83
N VAL A 115 -7.07 16.96 10.68
CA VAL A 115 -6.24 16.54 11.82
C VAL A 115 -5.76 17.77 12.59
N SER A 116 -6.13 17.90 13.86
CA SER A 116 -5.58 18.90 14.78
C SER A 116 -4.27 18.41 15.43
N THR A 117 -4.30 17.17 15.93
CA THR A 117 -3.19 16.57 16.67
C THR A 117 -3.12 15.07 16.40
N ILE A 118 -1.91 14.52 16.45
CA ILE A 118 -1.67 13.09 16.34
C ILE A 118 -0.94 12.64 17.59
N ASN A 119 -1.56 11.72 18.33
CA ASN A 119 -0.97 11.11 19.52
C ASN A 119 -0.52 9.70 19.21
N TYR A 120 0.71 9.38 19.57
CA TYR A 120 1.25 8.02 19.46
C TYR A 120 1.35 7.40 20.85
N ILE A 121 0.67 6.28 21.06
CA ILE A 121 0.55 5.59 22.35
C ILE A 121 1.20 4.20 22.22
N GLY A 122 1.88 3.73 23.28
CA GLY A 122 2.47 2.39 23.35
C GLY A 122 3.86 2.25 22.71
N ILE A 123 4.47 3.32 22.21
CA ILE A 123 5.77 3.31 21.54
C ILE A 123 6.80 4.25 22.19
N LYS A 124 8.08 4.01 21.89
CA LYS A 124 9.18 4.82 22.36
C LYS A 124 9.33 6.10 21.52
N LYS A 125 10.01 7.12 22.05
CA LYS A 125 10.25 8.39 21.35
C LYS A 125 10.86 8.22 19.95
N SER A 126 11.91 7.40 19.84
CA SER A 126 12.55 7.14 18.53
C SER A 126 11.63 6.42 17.53
N GLU A 127 10.74 5.55 18.01
CA GLU A 127 9.75 4.88 17.16
C GLU A 127 8.65 5.87 16.72
N ARG A 128 8.31 6.83 17.58
CA ARG A 128 7.39 7.93 17.26
C ARG A 128 7.94 8.79 16.13
N GLU A 129 9.20 9.22 16.23
CA GLU A 129 9.87 10.00 15.19
C GLU A 129 9.88 9.28 13.83
N ASP A 130 10.16 7.96 13.84
CA ASP A 130 10.04 7.10 12.64
C ASP A 130 8.60 7.06 12.09
N MET A 131 7.58 6.97 12.97
CA MET A 131 6.17 6.93 12.55
C MET A 131 5.72 8.25 11.95
N GLU A 132 6.08 9.39 12.56
CA GLU A 132 5.76 10.72 12.04
C GLU A 132 6.25 10.90 10.60
N GLN A 133 7.42 10.38 10.26
CA GLN A 133 7.97 10.44 8.90
C GLN A 133 7.31 9.44 7.92
N LYS A 134 6.96 8.24 8.40
CA LYS A 134 6.57 7.12 7.52
C LYS A 134 5.07 7.00 7.27
N LEU A 135 4.22 7.38 8.24
CA LEU A 135 2.79 7.13 8.13
C LEU A 135 2.06 8.09 7.18
N GLY A 136 2.65 9.25 6.87
CA GLY A 136 2.03 10.26 6.04
C GLY A 136 0.79 10.91 6.69
N LEU A 137 0.68 10.81 8.01
CA LEU A 137 -0.33 11.52 8.79
C LEU A 137 0.20 12.92 9.08
N LEU A 138 -0.49 13.95 8.60
CA LEU A 138 -0.04 15.33 8.77
C LEU A 138 -1.11 16.16 9.49
N LYS A 139 -0.66 17.02 10.41
CA LYS A 139 -1.52 18.04 11.03
C LYS A 139 -2.10 18.96 9.95
N GLY A 140 -3.38 19.27 10.03
CA GLY A 140 -4.11 20.07 9.03
C GLY A 140 -4.62 19.29 7.80
N ALA A 141 -4.17 18.06 7.57
CA ALA A 141 -4.66 17.23 6.50
C ALA A 141 -6.12 16.80 6.72
N GLN A 142 -6.88 16.68 5.65
CA GLN A 142 -8.22 16.08 5.70
C GLN A 142 -8.11 14.57 5.95
N ILE A 143 -9.00 14.04 6.78
CA ILE A 143 -9.04 12.62 7.09
C ILE A 143 -9.89 11.88 6.07
N THR A 144 -9.29 10.84 5.50
CA THR A 144 -9.98 9.90 4.63
C THR A 144 -9.82 8.47 5.14
N PRO A 145 -10.81 7.58 4.92
CA PRO A 145 -10.68 6.16 5.29
C PRO A 145 -9.43 5.51 4.70
N ASN A 146 -9.07 5.87 3.47
CA ASN A 146 -7.88 5.36 2.79
C ASN A 146 -6.58 5.80 3.49
N MET A 147 -6.50 7.05 3.94
CA MET A 147 -5.35 7.54 4.70
C MET A 147 -5.15 6.75 6.00
N ILE A 148 -6.23 6.48 6.74
CA ILE A 148 -6.19 5.68 7.97
C ILE A 148 -5.79 4.23 7.68
N ALA A 149 -6.36 3.60 6.66
CA ALA A 149 -6.02 2.23 6.26
C ALA A 149 -4.56 2.11 5.84
N ARG A 150 -4.06 3.06 5.03
CA ARG A 150 -2.65 3.13 4.62
C ARG A 150 -1.72 3.31 5.82
N ALA A 151 -2.05 4.22 6.74
CA ALA A 151 -1.26 4.44 7.94
C ALA A 151 -1.17 3.18 8.81
N LYS A 152 -2.29 2.45 9.00
CA LYS A 152 -2.30 1.15 9.69
C LYS A 152 -1.36 0.14 9.02
N THR A 153 -1.44 0.01 7.70
CA THR A 153 -0.61 -0.93 6.93
C THR A 153 0.88 -0.58 7.05
N LEU A 154 1.23 0.69 6.96
CA LEU A 154 2.62 1.15 7.09
C LEU A 154 3.16 0.95 8.50
N ALA A 155 2.36 1.25 9.54
CA ALA A 155 2.72 0.99 10.93
C ALA A 155 2.92 -0.50 11.18
N LYS A 156 1.99 -1.35 10.71
CA LYS A 156 2.10 -2.81 10.84
C LYS A 156 3.40 -3.32 10.20
N LYS A 157 3.66 -2.92 8.96
CA LYS A 157 4.89 -3.30 8.25
C LYS A 157 6.15 -2.88 9.02
N TYR A 158 6.19 -1.65 9.55
CA TYR A 158 7.32 -1.18 10.33
C TYR A 158 7.61 -2.05 11.56
N PHE A 159 6.56 -2.47 12.29
CA PHE A 159 6.74 -3.32 13.46
C PHE A 159 7.04 -4.77 13.09
N ASP A 160 6.51 -5.28 11.97
CA ASP A 160 6.86 -6.60 11.42
C ASP A 160 8.35 -6.65 11.06
N ASP A 161 8.88 -5.62 10.40
CA ASP A 161 10.31 -5.50 10.04
C ASP A 161 11.21 -5.45 11.29
N LYS A 162 10.69 -4.95 12.42
CA LYS A 162 11.38 -4.98 13.73
C LYS A 162 11.15 -6.27 14.51
N GLY A 163 10.37 -7.22 13.97
CA GLY A 163 10.10 -8.53 14.55
C GLY A 163 8.89 -8.59 15.48
N PHE A 164 8.06 -7.56 15.50
CA PHE A 164 6.81 -7.52 16.27
C PHE A 164 5.62 -7.94 15.38
N ASN A 165 5.64 -9.19 14.91
CA ASN A 165 4.68 -9.67 13.91
C ASN A 165 3.23 -9.76 14.40
N ASN A 166 3.03 -9.72 15.73
CA ASN A 166 1.70 -9.71 16.35
C ASN A 166 1.28 -8.31 16.82
N ALA A 167 1.99 -7.25 16.37
CA ALA A 167 1.62 -5.88 16.73
C ALA A 167 0.22 -5.53 16.25
N GLU A 168 -0.59 -4.99 17.16
CA GLU A 168 -1.92 -4.48 16.91
C GLU A 168 -1.86 -2.95 16.80
N ILE A 169 -2.41 -2.41 15.71
CA ILE A 169 -2.43 -0.97 15.46
C ILE A 169 -3.89 -0.50 15.37
N ASN A 170 -4.29 0.36 16.29
CA ASN A 170 -5.58 1.00 16.32
C ASN A 170 -5.43 2.50 16.12
N ILE A 171 -6.14 3.05 15.13
CA ILE A 171 -6.20 4.50 14.91
C ILE A 171 -7.63 4.93 15.17
N ARG A 172 -7.81 5.71 16.22
CA ARG A 172 -9.11 6.26 16.64
C ARG A 172 -9.16 7.75 16.35
N GLN A 173 -10.34 8.20 15.93
CA GLN A 173 -10.62 9.61 15.74
C GLN A 173 -11.52 10.07 16.88
N ARG A 174 -11.22 11.22 17.45
CA ARG A 174 -12.09 11.91 18.39
C ARG A 174 -12.14 13.39 18.04
N ASP A 175 -13.31 14.00 18.20
CA ASP A 175 -13.49 15.41 17.92
C ASP A 175 -12.56 16.25 18.82
N ASP A 176 -12.01 17.30 18.24
CA ASP A 176 -11.25 18.29 18.99
C ASP A 176 -12.21 19.33 19.57
N VAL A 177 -12.37 19.31 20.89
CA VAL A 177 -13.30 20.22 21.59
C VAL A 177 -12.88 21.70 21.44
N ALA A 178 -11.58 21.96 21.21
CA ALA A 178 -11.04 23.30 21.08
C ALA A 178 -11.18 23.90 19.68
N GLU A 179 -11.28 23.05 18.66
CA GLU A 179 -11.31 23.50 17.25
C GLU A 179 -12.42 22.83 16.46
N LYS A 180 -13.39 23.63 15.99
CA LYS A 180 -14.49 23.17 15.13
C LYS A 180 -13.97 22.45 13.89
N ASN A 181 -14.66 21.36 13.51
CA ASN A 181 -14.34 20.55 12.32
C ASN A 181 -12.90 20.01 12.28
N LYS A 182 -12.28 19.84 13.45
CA LYS A 182 -10.99 19.18 13.61
C LYS A 182 -11.11 17.96 14.50
N VAL A 183 -10.22 17.01 14.30
CA VAL A 183 -10.15 15.78 15.08
C VAL A 183 -8.72 15.48 15.50
N ILE A 184 -8.62 14.84 16.63
CA ILE A 184 -7.40 14.28 17.17
C ILE A 184 -7.32 12.82 16.72
N LEU A 185 -6.16 12.40 16.19
CA LEU A 185 -5.88 11.02 15.88
C LEU A 185 -5.08 10.38 17.01
N ASP A 186 -5.64 9.38 17.66
CA ASP A 186 -4.94 8.56 18.63
C ASP A 186 -4.48 7.27 17.93
N VAL A 187 -3.18 7.17 17.67
CA VAL A 187 -2.50 6.00 17.08
C VAL A 187 -2.02 5.13 18.24
N ASP A 188 -2.83 4.13 18.56
CA ASP A 188 -2.60 3.20 19.67
C ASP A 188 -1.95 1.92 19.17
N ILE A 189 -0.75 1.61 19.68
CA ILE A 189 0.10 0.53 19.18
C ILE A 189 0.46 -0.40 20.34
N ASP A 190 -0.12 -1.58 20.31
CA ASP A 190 0.31 -2.69 21.16
C ASP A 190 1.28 -3.59 20.38
N LYS A 191 2.56 -3.46 20.68
CA LYS A 191 3.61 -4.18 19.94
C LYS A 191 3.62 -5.67 20.18
N LYS A 192 3.08 -6.14 21.28
CA LYS A 192 3.24 -7.52 21.75
C LYS A 192 4.74 -7.90 21.86
N ASP A 193 5.01 -9.19 21.98
CA ASP A 193 6.37 -9.72 22.02
C ASP A 193 6.97 -9.88 20.62
N LYS A 194 8.30 -9.86 20.54
CA LYS A 194 9.00 -10.18 19.30
C LYS A 194 8.93 -11.68 19.03
N MET A 195 8.57 -12.01 17.79
CA MET A 195 8.56 -13.40 17.33
C MET A 195 9.97 -13.97 17.27
N LYS A 196 10.13 -15.21 17.70
CA LYS A 196 11.37 -15.99 17.67
C LYS A 196 11.14 -17.26 16.85
N ILE A 197 12.23 -17.86 16.38
CA ILE A 197 12.16 -19.13 15.67
C ILE A 197 12.25 -20.28 16.67
N HIS A 198 11.21 -21.13 16.69
CA HIS A 198 11.21 -22.37 17.45
C HIS A 198 12.03 -23.45 16.75
N GLN A 199 11.70 -23.75 15.49
CA GLN A 199 12.33 -24.79 14.70
C GLN A 199 12.41 -24.41 13.22
N ILE A 200 13.49 -24.87 12.56
CA ILE A 200 13.61 -24.81 11.10
C ILE A 200 13.68 -26.24 10.58
N THR A 201 12.74 -26.60 9.71
CA THR A 201 12.72 -27.87 8.97
C THR A 201 13.12 -27.61 7.54
N ILE A 202 14.06 -28.40 7.02
CA ILE A 202 14.54 -28.28 5.63
C ILE A 202 14.43 -29.65 4.99
N GLU A 203 13.81 -29.67 3.82
CA GLU A 203 13.67 -30.86 2.99
C GLU A 203 14.36 -30.67 1.65
N GLY A 204 14.79 -31.78 1.01
CA GLY A 204 15.44 -31.79 -0.29
C GLY A 204 16.95 -31.54 -0.27
N ASN A 205 17.52 -31.17 0.87
CA ASN A 205 18.95 -30.88 1.03
C ASN A 205 19.81 -32.17 1.07
N LYS A 206 19.96 -32.85 -0.04
CA LYS A 206 20.73 -34.11 -0.15
C LYS A 206 22.25 -33.90 -0.08
N ASN A 207 22.75 -32.85 -0.73
CA ASN A 207 24.17 -32.57 -0.93
C ASN A 207 24.70 -31.47 -0.01
N LEU A 208 23.83 -30.68 0.63
CA LEU A 208 24.20 -29.64 1.59
C LEU A 208 23.75 -30.04 3.00
N SER A 209 24.72 -30.31 3.89
CA SER A 209 24.40 -30.74 5.26
C SER A 209 23.70 -29.65 6.06
N LEU A 210 22.81 -30.05 6.96
CA LEU A 210 22.11 -29.13 7.89
C LEU A 210 23.08 -28.24 8.67
N LYS A 211 24.30 -28.71 8.98
CA LYS A 211 25.33 -27.92 9.66
C LYS A 211 25.83 -26.75 8.79
N LYS A 212 25.96 -26.95 7.48
CA LYS A 212 26.33 -25.88 6.55
C LYS A 212 25.16 -24.90 6.33
N ILE A 213 23.93 -25.39 6.40
CA ILE A 213 22.73 -24.57 6.23
C ILE A 213 22.46 -23.75 7.51
N LYS A 214 22.32 -24.41 8.65
CA LYS A 214 21.96 -23.76 9.92
C LYS A 214 23.16 -23.14 10.65
N GLY A 215 24.36 -23.58 10.34
CA GLY A 215 25.58 -23.22 11.04
C GLY A 215 25.90 -24.14 12.22
N GLY A 216 26.98 -23.87 12.91
CA GLY A 216 27.46 -24.59 14.07
C GLY A 216 28.11 -23.66 15.08
N LEU A 217 28.73 -24.23 16.11
CA LEU A 217 29.28 -23.47 17.25
C LEU A 217 30.22 -22.33 16.85
N PHE A 218 31.04 -22.54 15.82
CA PHE A 218 32.08 -21.60 15.38
C PHE A 218 31.94 -21.10 13.94
N LYS A 219 30.98 -21.63 13.17
CA LYS A 219 30.79 -21.25 11.76
C LYS A 219 29.36 -20.81 11.50
N LYS A 220 29.22 -19.66 10.87
CA LYS A 220 27.92 -19.18 10.39
C LYS A 220 27.43 -20.09 9.26
N GLY A 221 26.19 -20.55 9.35
CA GLY A 221 25.49 -21.21 8.24
C GLY A 221 24.87 -20.20 7.27
N ALA A 222 24.31 -20.72 6.17
CA ALA A 222 23.55 -19.91 5.23
C ALA A 222 22.40 -19.17 5.90
N LEU A 223 21.64 -19.83 6.78
CA LEU A 223 20.56 -19.23 7.57
C LEU A 223 21.05 -18.54 8.85
N SER A 224 22.08 -17.72 8.73
CA SER A 224 22.76 -17.13 9.91
C SER A 224 21.94 -16.06 10.64
N LYS A 225 21.00 -15.44 9.98
CA LYS A 225 20.17 -14.36 10.54
C LYS A 225 18.84 -14.86 11.15
N THR A 226 18.33 -16.01 10.69
CA THR A 226 17.06 -16.58 11.11
C THR A 226 17.17 -17.96 11.77
N ASN A 227 18.35 -18.37 12.16
CA ASN A 227 18.58 -19.71 12.72
C ASN A 227 17.80 -19.95 14.02
N GLU A 228 17.41 -21.21 14.24
CA GLU A 228 16.73 -21.66 15.47
C GLU A 228 17.63 -21.51 16.72
N ALA A 229 17.00 -21.50 17.88
CA ALA A 229 17.68 -21.51 19.16
C ALA A 229 18.42 -22.86 19.35
N GLY A 230 19.73 -22.88 19.21
CA GLY A 230 20.54 -24.08 19.50
C GLY A 230 20.54 -24.40 21.01
N LYS A 231 20.46 -25.67 21.36
CA LYS A 231 20.11 -26.18 22.70
C LYS A 231 20.97 -25.70 23.90
N LEU A 232 22.16 -25.18 23.74
CA LEU A 232 23.04 -24.80 24.86
C LEU A 232 23.54 -23.34 24.83
N TYR A 233 23.67 -22.72 23.65
CA TYR A 233 24.23 -21.37 23.49
C TYR A 233 23.19 -20.31 23.10
N SER A 234 21.97 -20.70 22.84
CA SER A 234 20.90 -19.83 22.40
C SER A 234 20.17 -19.10 23.52
N PHE A 235 20.41 -19.46 24.77
CA PHE A 235 19.80 -18.78 25.91
C PHE A 235 20.07 -17.26 25.87
N PHE A 236 21.22 -16.86 25.30
CA PHE A 236 21.60 -15.47 25.11
C PHE A 236 21.36 -14.90 23.70
N LYS A 237 20.98 -15.73 22.70
CA LYS A 237 20.86 -15.30 21.30
C LYS A 237 19.66 -15.92 20.58
N ALA A 238 18.52 -15.99 21.26
CA ALA A 238 17.27 -16.37 20.58
C ALA A 238 17.04 -15.45 19.38
N LYS A 239 17.14 -16.01 18.16
CA LYS A 239 17.06 -15.19 16.95
C LYS A 239 15.63 -14.81 16.68
N LYS A 240 15.41 -13.52 16.54
CA LYS A 240 14.12 -12.93 16.23
C LYS A 240 13.81 -13.20 14.77
N TYR A 241 12.60 -13.67 14.51
CA TYR A 241 12.10 -13.75 13.18
C TYR A 241 11.76 -12.33 12.68
N THR A 242 12.29 -11.97 11.52
CA THR A 242 11.81 -10.81 10.74
C THR A 242 11.76 -11.21 9.26
N PRO A 243 10.75 -10.74 8.50
CA PRO A 243 10.60 -11.05 7.08
C PRO A 243 11.87 -10.74 6.25
N GLU A 244 12.48 -9.58 6.49
CA GLU A 244 13.69 -9.14 5.78
C GLU A 244 14.91 -10.04 6.04
N ARG A 245 15.09 -10.46 7.31
CA ARG A 245 16.18 -11.40 7.65
C ARG A 245 15.97 -12.75 7.00
N TYR A 246 14.73 -13.22 7.02
CA TYR A 246 14.38 -14.48 6.39
C TYR A 246 14.56 -14.43 4.87
N LYS A 247 14.16 -13.35 4.22
CA LYS A 247 14.41 -13.13 2.79
C LYS A 247 15.90 -13.17 2.46
N THR A 248 16.73 -12.48 3.26
CA THR A 248 18.18 -12.49 3.10
C THR A 248 18.76 -13.90 3.25
N ASP A 249 18.29 -14.65 4.25
CA ASP A 249 18.79 -15.99 4.51
C ASP A 249 18.35 -17.01 3.44
N LYS A 250 17.17 -16.84 2.85
CA LYS A 250 16.76 -17.63 1.67
C LYS A 250 17.72 -17.40 0.50
N GLN A 251 18.09 -16.16 0.23
CA GLN A 251 19.06 -15.85 -0.81
C GLN A 251 20.44 -16.46 -0.48
N ASN A 252 20.92 -16.29 0.74
CA ASN A 252 22.18 -16.90 1.19
C ASN A 252 22.18 -18.43 1.06
N LEU A 253 21.02 -19.08 1.22
CA LEU A 253 20.90 -20.52 1.03
C LEU A 253 21.10 -20.91 -0.45
N ILE A 254 20.48 -20.20 -1.36
CA ILE A 254 20.65 -20.41 -2.80
C ILE A 254 22.10 -20.10 -3.23
N ASP A 255 22.64 -18.95 -2.78
CA ASP A 255 24.03 -18.58 -3.05
C ASP A 255 25.00 -19.67 -2.58
N LYS A 256 24.68 -20.33 -1.43
CA LYS A 256 25.53 -21.43 -0.93
C LYS A 256 25.45 -22.68 -1.79
N TYR A 257 24.32 -22.98 -2.38
CA TYR A 257 24.20 -24.03 -3.39
C TYR A 257 24.96 -23.67 -4.66
N ASN A 258 24.82 -22.45 -5.14
CA ASN A 258 25.54 -21.95 -6.32
C ASN A 258 27.06 -22.00 -6.13
N GLU A 259 27.58 -21.65 -4.94
CA GLU A 259 29.02 -21.81 -4.60
C GLU A 259 29.52 -23.26 -4.72
N LEU A 260 28.63 -24.23 -4.56
CA LEU A 260 28.95 -25.64 -4.61
C LEU A 260 28.68 -26.29 -5.98
N GLY A 261 28.28 -25.49 -6.97
CA GLY A 261 28.01 -25.91 -8.34
C GLY A 261 26.55 -26.26 -8.63
N TYR A 262 25.66 -26.13 -7.69
CA TYR A 262 24.23 -26.36 -7.89
C TYR A 262 23.58 -25.09 -8.41
N ARG A 263 23.85 -24.76 -9.68
CA ARG A 263 23.43 -23.54 -10.36
C ARG A 263 21.89 -23.36 -10.37
N ASP A 264 21.16 -24.44 -10.58
CA ASP A 264 19.71 -24.42 -10.71
C ASP A 264 18.99 -24.67 -9.38
N ALA A 265 19.72 -24.61 -8.26
CA ALA A 265 19.11 -24.77 -6.95
C ALA A 265 18.02 -23.71 -6.68
N VAL A 266 16.86 -24.16 -6.23
CA VAL A 266 15.70 -23.30 -6.00
C VAL A 266 14.95 -23.72 -4.73
N ILE A 267 14.36 -22.76 -4.03
CA ILE A 267 13.39 -23.01 -2.96
C ILE A 267 12.03 -23.21 -3.63
N VAL A 268 11.56 -24.45 -3.67
CA VAL A 268 10.28 -24.81 -4.33
C VAL A 268 9.07 -24.54 -3.43
N ALA A 269 9.27 -24.53 -2.12
CA ALA A 269 8.23 -24.17 -1.16
C ALA A 269 8.86 -23.64 0.14
N ASP A 270 8.23 -22.65 0.75
CA ASP A 270 8.54 -22.23 2.10
C ASP A 270 7.27 -21.81 2.85
N SER A 271 7.25 -22.03 4.15
CA SER A 271 6.14 -21.61 4.99
C SER A 271 6.60 -21.23 6.39
N ILE A 272 5.81 -20.36 7.02
CA ILE A 272 5.99 -19.95 8.40
C ILE A 272 4.67 -20.21 9.12
N SER A 273 4.71 -21.03 10.15
CA SER A 273 3.54 -21.37 10.96
C SER A 273 3.73 -20.97 12.42
N PRO A 274 2.70 -20.45 13.09
CA PRO A 274 2.77 -20.20 14.52
C PRO A 274 3.04 -21.51 15.27
N TYR A 275 3.90 -21.47 16.29
CA TYR A 275 4.08 -22.53 17.26
C TYR A 275 3.38 -22.16 18.56
N ASP A 276 3.61 -20.93 19.03
CA ASP A 276 2.93 -20.29 20.15
C ASP A 276 2.86 -18.78 19.93
N ASP A 277 2.39 -18.02 20.93
CA ASP A 277 2.24 -16.55 20.84
C ASP A 277 3.56 -15.79 20.56
N LYS A 278 4.72 -16.44 20.78
CA LYS A 278 6.06 -15.84 20.70
C LYS A 278 7.00 -16.57 19.75
N HIS A 279 6.61 -17.70 19.20
CA HIS A 279 7.46 -18.52 18.36
C HIS A 279 6.78 -18.97 17.07
N VAL A 280 7.60 -19.13 16.03
CA VAL A 280 7.21 -19.68 14.72
C VAL A 280 8.06 -20.87 14.34
N ASN A 281 7.48 -21.80 13.61
CA ASN A 281 8.19 -22.83 12.85
C ASN A 281 8.40 -22.35 11.43
N VAL A 282 9.58 -22.63 10.89
CA VAL A 282 9.96 -22.32 9.51
C VAL A 282 10.15 -23.64 8.76
N TYR A 283 9.51 -23.77 7.63
CA TYR A 283 9.67 -24.90 6.70
C TYR A 283 10.25 -24.38 5.39
N ILE A 284 11.24 -25.07 4.85
CA ILE A 284 11.87 -24.78 3.56
C ILE A 284 12.05 -26.09 2.81
N LYS A 285 11.58 -26.15 1.58
CA LYS A 285 11.82 -27.24 0.65
C LYS A 285 12.69 -26.75 -0.51
N VAL A 286 13.83 -27.42 -0.70
CA VAL A 286 14.81 -27.08 -1.73
C VAL A 286 14.80 -28.17 -2.80
N ASP A 287 14.87 -27.76 -4.05
CA ASP A 287 15.34 -28.59 -5.16
C ASP A 287 16.77 -28.14 -5.47
N GLU A 288 17.72 -29.03 -5.30
CA GLU A 288 19.13 -28.71 -5.49
C GLU A 288 19.51 -28.68 -6.97
N GLY A 289 18.71 -29.33 -7.86
CA GLY A 289 19.08 -29.56 -9.25
C GLY A 289 20.31 -30.46 -9.37
N GLN A 290 20.96 -30.39 -10.53
CA GLN A 290 22.22 -31.09 -10.77
C GLN A 290 23.42 -30.19 -10.50
N LYS A 291 24.60 -30.83 -10.29
CA LYS A 291 25.85 -30.12 -10.10
C LYS A 291 26.51 -29.87 -11.45
N TYR A 292 26.95 -28.63 -11.67
CA TYR A 292 27.58 -28.20 -12.91
C TYR A 292 29.09 -27.99 -12.76
N TYR A 293 29.80 -28.22 -13.87
CA TYR A 293 31.24 -28.03 -13.98
C TYR A 293 31.57 -27.13 -15.15
N VAL A 294 32.68 -26.43 -15.09
CA VAL A 294 33.16 -25.59 -16.18
C VAL A 294 33.72 -26.47 -17.29
N ARG A 295 33.10 -26.43 -18.47
CA ARG A 295 33.61 -27.15 -19.65
C ARG A 295 34.66 -26.34 -20.40
N ASN A 296 34.41 -25.03 -20.57
CA ASN A 296 35.32 -24.13 -21.26
C ASN A 296 35.04 -22.69 -20.89
N ILE A 297 36.05 -21.83 -20.91
CA ILE A 297 35.92 -20.38 -20.76
C ILE A 297 36.54 -19.73 -21.98
N LYS A 298 35.76 -18.89 -22.66
CA LYS A 298 36.22 -18.17 -23.84
C LYS A 298 36.06 -16.67 -23.66
N TRP A 299 37.14 -15.96 -23.81
CA TRP A 299 37.12 -14.49 -23.85
C TRP A 299 36.94 -14.02 -25.29
N VAL A 300 36.10 -13.01 -25.50
CA VAL A 300 35.80 -12.47 -26.82
C VAL A 300 35.87 -10.95 -26.76
N GLY A 301 36.58 -10.32 -27.71
CA GLY A 301 36.73 -8.88 -27.76
C GLY A 301 37.77 -8.28 -26.81
N ASN A 302 38.55 -9.12 -26.16
CA ASN A 302 39.60 -8.74 -25.19
C ASN A 302 40.90 -8.27 -25.89
N THR A 303 40.85 -7.09 -26.55
CA THR A 303 41.95 -6.53 -27.33
C THR A 303 43.04 -5.89 -26.48
N VAL A 304 42.77 -5.50 -25.23
CA VAL A 304 43.67 -4.81 -24.32
C VAL A 304 44.51 -5.80 -23.50
N TYR A 305 43.83 -6.76 -22.90
CA TYR A 305 44.44 -7.80 -22.10
C TYR A 305 44.27 -9.15 -22.76
N ASN A 306 45.31 -9.97 -22.74
CA ASN A 306 45.22 -11.28 -23.35
C ASN A 306 44.41 -12.29 -22.52
N THR A 307 44.04 -13.39 -23.14
CA THR A 307 43.22 -14.44 -22.54
C THR A 307 43.81 -15.02 -21.27
N ASP A 308 45.14 -15.21 -21.23
CA ASP A 308 45.80 -15.80 -20.07
C ASP A 308 45.75 -14.87 -18.86
N GLN A 309 45.96 -13.57 -19.06
CA GLN A 309 45.87 -12.57 -17.99
C GLN A 309 44.45 -12.54 -17.38
N LEU A 310 43.40 -12.50 -18.25
CA LEU A 310 42.00 -12.46 -17.80
C LEU A 310 41.62 -13.76 -17.10
N SER A 311 42.04 -14.92 -17.61
CA SER A 311 41.80 -16.23 -17.03
C SER A 311 42.49 -16.42 -15.69
N ALA A 312 43.74 -15.92 -15.55
CA ALA A 312 44.46 -15.94 -14.29
C ALA A 312 43.74 -15.14 -13.19
N ILE A 313 43.15 -13.96 -13.54
CA ILE A 313 42.36 -13.17 -12.61
C ILE A 313 41.06 -13.89 -12.26
N LEU A 314 40.34 -14.45 -13.25
CA LEU A 314 39.13 -15.19 -13.00
C LEU A 314 39.36 -16.38 -12.04
N GLY A 315 40.50 -17.04 -12.15
CA GLY A 315 40.91 -18.13 -11.26
C GLY A 315 39.99 -19.35 -11.34
N MET A 316 39.47 -19.65 -12.53
CA MET A 316 38.58 -20.78 -12.80
C MET A 316 39.03 -21.44 -14.11
N GLU A 317 39.10 -22.77 -14.12
CA GLU A 317 39.56 -23.55 -15.24
C GLU A 317 38.54 -24.64 -15.67
N LYS A 318 38.80 -25.26 -16.82
CA LYS A 318 38.06 -26.40 -17.29
C LYS A 318 38.07 -27.55 -16.28
N GLY A 319 36.93 -28.09 -15.91
CA GLY A 319 36.76 -29.16 -14.92
C GLY A 319 36.48 -28.66 -13.51
N ASP A 320 36.63 -27.38 -13.25
CA ASP A 320 36.28 -26.79 -11.97
C ASP A 320 34.76 -26.86 -11.76
N VAL A 321 34.37 -26.87 -10.49
CA VAL A 321 32.96 -26.72 -10.10
C VAL A 321 32.50 -25.34 -10.53
N TYR A 322 31.40 -25.28 -11.27
CA TYR A 322 30.81 -24.01 -11.67
C TYR A 322 30.38 -23.20 -10.45
N ASN A 323 30.97 -22.03 -10.27
CA ASN A 323 30.69 -21.16 -9.12
C ASN A 323 30.33 -19.75 -9.61
N GLN A 324 29.04 -19.52 -9.80
CA GLN A 324 28.51 -18.25 -10.30
C GLN A 324 28.90 -17.07 -9.42
N LYS A 325 28.91 -17.26 -8.10
CA LYS A 325 29.30 -16.23 -7.17
C LYS A 325 30.78 -15.85 -7.30
N LEU A 326 31.64 -16.85 -7.46
CA LEU A 326 33.06 -16.60 -7.71
C LEU A 326 33.29 -15.87 -9.03
N ILE A 327 32.58 -16.28 -10.09
CA ILE A 327 32.63 -15.58 -11.38
C ILE A 327 32.26 -14.11 -11.22
N HIS A 328 31.12 -13.81 -10.61
CA HIS A 328 30.68 -12.45 -10.41
C HIS A 328 31.68 -11.63 -9.59
N LYS A 329 32.18 -12.22 -8.52
CA LYS A 329 33.16 -11.59 -7.64
C LYS A 329 34.44 -11.24 -8.36
N ARG A 330 35.02 -12.18 -9.11
CA ARG A 330 36.28 -12.03 -9.86
C ARG A 330 36.14 -11.15 -11.11
N LEU A 331 34.94 -11.02 -11.64
CA LEU A 331 34.66 -10.12 -12.76
C LEU A 331 34.43 -8.68 -12.31
N SER A 332 33.80 -8.43 -11.15
CA SER A 332 33.22 -7.10 -10.85
C SER A 332 33.45 -6.57 -9.42
N GLU A 333 33.65 -7.43 -8.40
CA GLU A 333 33.60 -6.98 -7.00
C GLU A 333 34.96 -6.88 -6.32
N ASP A 334 35.89 -7.79 -6.60
CA ASP A 334 37.22 -7.78 -5.97
C ASP A 334 38.04 -6.57 -6.42
N GLU A 335 38.95 -6.10 -5.56
CA GLU A 335 39.85 -4.99 -5.92
C GLU A 335 40.67 -5.30 -7.17
N ASP A 336 41.08 -6.56 -7.34
CA ASP A 336 41.80 -7.09 -8.50
C ASP A 336 40.86 -7.74 -9.55
N ALA A 337 39.55 -7.48 -9.51
CA ALA A 337 38.62 -7.99 -10.49
C ALA A 337 38.92 -7.51 -11.91
N VAL A 338 38.55 -8.31 -12.90
CA VAL A 338 38.74 -7.99 -14.33
C VAL A 338 38.21 -6.59 -14.67
N GLY A 339 37.03 -6.25 -14.20
CA GLY A 339 36.42 -4.92 -14.43
C GLY A 339 37.28 -3.79 -13.84
N ASN A 340 37.76 -3.95 -12.63
CA ASN A 340 38.60 -2.96 -11.98
C ASN A 340 39.95 -2.79 -12.66
N MET A 341 40.50 -3.86 -13.24
CA MET A 341 41.73 -3.76 -14.04
C MET A 341 41.53 -2.85 -15.27
N TYR A 342 40.41 -2.97 -15.98
CA TYR A 342 40.06 -2.06 -17.07
C TYR A 342 39.85 -0.64 -16.57
N TRP A 343 39.04 -0.46 -15.54
CA TRP A 343 38.72 0.84 -14.95
C TRP A 343 39.97 1.62 -14.50
N ASN A 344 40.85 0.96 -13.72
CA ASN A 344 42.06 1.58 -13.16
C ASN A 344 43.08 2.01 -14.23
N HIS A 345 43.01 1.43 -15.44
CA HIS A 345 43.84 1.80 -16.57
C HIS A 345 43.13 2.74 -17.58
N GLY A 346 42.00 3.35 -17.17
CA GLY A 346 41.34 4.39 -17.94
C GLY A 346 40.32 3.91 -18.97
N TYR A 347 40.05 2.62 -19.04
CA TYR A 347 39.04 2.06 -19.97
C TYR A 347 37.63 2.14 -19.37
N ILE A 348 37.12 3.37 -19.17
CA ILE A 348 35.85 3.65 -18.49
C ILE A 348 34.59 3.21 -19.26
N PHE A 349 34.72 2.95 -20.57
CA PHE A 349 33.63 2.48 -21.43
C PHE A 349 33.72 0.98 -21.75
N TYR A 350 34.54 0.21 -21.01
CA TYR A 350 34.58 -1.24 -21.19
C TYR A 350 33.21 -1.85 -20.86
N ARG A 351 32.91 -2.97 -21.51
CA ARG A 351 31.73 -3.77 -21.21
C ARG A 351 32.16 -5.23 -20.97
N LEU A 352 31.65 -5.82 -19.92
CA LEU A 352 31.95 -7.17 -19.50
C LEU A 352 30.66 -7.93 -19.28
N ASP A 353 30.31 -8.82 -20.21
CA ASP A 353 29.07 -9.58 -20.19
C ASP A 353 29.37 -11.08 -20.10
N PRO A 354 29.32 -11.69 -18.91
CA PRO A 354 29.42 -13.14 -18.77
C PRO A 354 28.18 -13.79 -19.37
N THR A 355 28.36 -14.67 -20.34
CA THR A 355 27.28 -15.39 -21.01
C THR A 355 27.54 -16.89 -20.96
N GLU A 356 26.54 -17.63 -20.51
CA GLU A 356 26.57 -19.09 -20.52
C GLU A 356 26.11 -19.59 -21.88
N VAL A 357 26.91 -20.41 -22.53
CA VAL A 357 26.62 -20.96 -23.86
C VAL A 357 26.84 -22.48 -23.90
N ASN A 358 25.99 -23.16 -24.65
CA ASN A 358 26.14 -24.62 -24.93
C ASN A 358 26.19 -25.47 -23.65
N ILE A 359 25.24 -25.28 -22.77
CA ILE A 359 25.08 -26.15 -21.60
C ILE A 359 24.67 -27.52 -22.07
N VAL A 360 25.47 -28.53 -21.81
CA VAL A 360 25.26 -29.94 -22.22
C VAL A 360 25.47 -30.82 -20.98
N GLY A 361 24.41 -31.50 -20.54
CA GLY A 361 24.46 -32.33 -19.34
C GLY A 361 24.74 -31.50 -18.08
N ASP A 362 25.90 -31.77 -17.45
CA ASP A 362 26.35 -31.14 -16.22
C ASP A 362 27.45 -30.09 -16.43
N SER A 363 27.68 -29.66 -17.65
CA SER A 363 28.77 -28.71 -17.98
C SER A 363 28.46 -27.78 -19.17
#